data_32be5f14ba9f8e6264a23f837d5bf72a
#
_entry.id   32be5f14ba9f8e6264a23f837d5bf72a
#
_cell.length_a   1.000
_cell.length_b   1.000
_cell.length_c   1.000
_cell.angle_alpha   90.00
_cell.angle_beta   90.00
_cell.angle_gamma   90.00
#
_symmetry.space_group_name_H-M   'P 1'
#
loop_
_entity.id
_entity.type
_entity.pdbx_description
1 polymer ?
#
loop_
_entity_poly.entity_id
_entity_poly.type
_entity_poly.pdbx_seq_one_letter_code
_entity_poly.pdbx_strand_id
1 'polypeptide(L)'
;LPRGEVPVETLRAGDRIVTRDNGLQEIRWIGQKPLSWMDMAAAPHLRPVLVRQGSLGNGLPERDMMVSPQHRMLLTGPRTELLFGEHEVLVAATHLVGLPGIKRTTPRGISYIHILFDQHEVVRADGAWTESFQPGARSLGGLITRSAKRFWRFSQ
;
A
#
# COMPACT_ATOMS: atom_id res chain seq x y z
N LEU A 1 -6.51 -23.56 1.69
CA LEU A 1 -7.69 -22.70 1.91
C LEU A 1 -7.24 -21.26 2.08
N PRO A 2 -7.91 -20.34 1.44
CA PRO A 2 -7.67 -18.93 1.70
C PRO A 2 -7.94 -18.67 3.19
N ARG A 3 -6.97 -18.12 3.87
CA ARG A 3 -7.07 -17.91 5.32
C ARG A 3 -7.70 -16.56 5.69
N GLY A 4 -8.26 -15.85 4.72
CA GLY A 4 -8.74 -14.50 4.95
C GLY A 4 -7.60 -13.51 5.09
N GLU A 5 -7.79 -12.46 5.87
CA GLU A 5 -6.79 -11.40 6.02
C GLU A 5 -5.68 -11.79 6.99
N VAL A 6 -4.44 -11.48 6.62
CA VAL A 6 -3.26 -11.67 7.46
C VAL A 6 -2.41 -10.40 7.50
N PRO A 7 -1.73 -10.13 8.63
CA PRO A 7 -0.82 -8.99 8.72
C PRO A 7 0.33 -9.13 7.72
N VAL A 8 0.72 -8.03 7.09
CA VAL A 8 1.77 -8.02 6.05
C VAL A 8 3.11 -8.57 6.56
N GLU A 9 3.44 -8.33 7.82
CA GLU A 9 4.69 -8.81 8.40
C GLU A 9 4.75 -10.33 8.60
N THR A 10 3.62 -11.02 8.48
CA THR A 10 3.57 -12.48 8.57
C THR A 10 3.73 -13.16 7.22
N LEU A 11 3.69 -12.39 6.14
CA LEU A 11 3.82 -12.92 4.80
C LEU A 11 5.24 -13.40 4.51
N ARG A 12 5.34 -14.48 3.75
CA ARG A 12 6.62 -15.07 3.34
C ARG A 12 6.58 -15.40 1.85
N ALA A 13 7.74 -15.48 1.24
CA ALA A 13 7.85 -16.02 -0.11
C ALA A 13 7.23 -17.42 -0.15
N GLY A 14 6.45 -17.69 -1.19
CA GLY A 14 5.68 -18.93 -1.32
C GLY A 14 4.21 -18.82 -0.88
N ASP A 15 3.86 -17.82 -0.07
CA ASP A 15 2.47 -17.56 0.28
C ASP A 15 1.68 -17.12 -0.94
N ARG A 16 0.40 -17.49 -0.97
CA ARG A 16 -0.52 -17.11 -2.05
C ARG A 16 -1.42 -15.97 -1.60
N ILE A 17 -1.50 -14.96 -2.45
CA ILE A 17 -2.31 -13.76 -2.21
C ILE A 17 -3.34 -13.63 -3.31
N VAL A 18 -4.56 -13.25 -2.93
CA VAL A 18 -5.60 -12.93 -3.89
C VAL A 18 -5.23 -11.66 -4.63
N THR A 19 -5.16 -11.74 -5.95
CA THR A 19 -4.95 -10.58 -6.81
C THR A 19 -6.26 -10.18 -7.47
N ARG A 20 -6.34 -8.94 -7.92
CA ARG A 20 -7.54 -8.43 -8.56
C ARG A 20 -7.83 -9.12 -9.91
N ASP A 21 -6.79 -9.32 -10.71
CA ASP A 21 -6.97 -9.70 -12.11
C ASP A 21 -6.51 -11.11 -12.44
N ASN A 22 -5.72 -11.75 -11.58
CA ASN A 22 -5.06 -13.02 -11.89
C ASN A 22 -5.27 -14.11 -10.82
N GLY A 23 -6.30 -13.96 -9.99
CA GLY A 23 -6.60 -14.94 -8.94
C GLY A 23 -5.51 -15.02 -7.87
N LEU A 24 -5.32 -16.20 -7.31
CA LEU A 24 -4.28 -16.43 -6.32
C LEU A 24 -2.91 -16.47 -7.00
N GLN A 25 -2.00 -15.62 -6.54
CA GLN A 25 -0.63 -15.58 -7.03
C GLN A 25 0.35 -15.78 -5.89
N GLU A 26 1.44 -16.47 -6.18
CA GLU A 26 2.47 -16.77 -5.21
C GLU A 26 3.44 -15.60 -5.07
N ILE A 27 3.74 -15.23 -3.83
CA ILE A 27 4.76 -14.23 -3.53
C ILE A 27 6.13 -14.86 -3.84
N ARG A 28 6.89 -14.21 -4.72
CA ARG A 28 8.22 -14.70 -5.13
C ARG A 28 9.33 -14.16 -4.25
N TRP A 29 9.15 -12.96 -3.73
CA TRP A 29 10.16 -12.31 -2.91
C TRP A 29 9.52 -11.28 -1.98
N ILE A 30 10.08 -11.15 -0.78
CA ILE A 30 9.70 -10.11 0.17
C ILE A 30 10.97 -9.45 0.67
N GLY A 31 10.99 -8.12 0.61
CA GLY A 31 12.05 -7.30 1.18
C GLY A 31 11.51 -6.36 2.23
N GLN A 32 12.39 -5.91 3.13
CA GLN A 32 12.07 -4.92 4.14
C GLN A 32 13.11 -3.82 4.15
N LYS A 33 12.66 -2.60 4.35
CA LYS A 33 13.52 -1.44 4.54
C LYS A 33 13.07 -0.70 5.79
N PRO A 34 13.72 -0.92 6.94
CA PRO A 34 13.41 -0.18 8.14
C PRO A 34 13.96 1.25 8.07
N LEU A 35 13.20 2.21 8.55
CA LEU A 35 13.59 3.61 8.66
C LEU A 35 13.31 4.09 10.06
N SER A 36 14.29 4.74 10.69
CA SER A 36 14.10 5.45 11.94
C SER A 36 13.52 6.85 11.69
N TRP A 37 13.06 7.50 12.76
CA TRP A 37 12.62 8.89 12.62
C TRP A 37 13.77 9.80 12.18
N MET A 38 15.02 9.46 12.53
CA MET A 38 16.21 10.21 12.11
C MET A 38 16.43 10.06 10.60
N ASP A 39 16.24 8.85 10.07
CA ASP A 39 16.32 8.60 8.63
C ASP A 39 15.30 9.45 7.88
N MET A 40 14.08 9.53 8.40
CA MET A 40 13.01 10.32 7.79
C MET A 40 13.24 11.82 7.94
N ALA A 41 13.86 12.25 9.04
CA ALA A 41 14.24 13.66 9.23
C ALA A 41 15.32 14.08 8.23
N ALA A 42 16.30 13.19 7.97
CA ALA A 42 17.36 13.44 7.00
C ALA A 42 16.84 13.38 5.55
N ALA A 43 15.81 12.60 5.30
CA ALA A 43 15.22 12.42 3.98
C ALA A 43 13.69 12.51 4.07
N PRO A 44 13.13 13.74 4.19
CA PRO A 44 11.69 13.92 4.41
C PRO A 44 10.79 13.33 3.32
N HIS A 45 11.30 13.18 2.10
CA HIS A 45 10.57 12.56 1.00
C HIS A 45 10.29 11.07 1.22
N LEU A 46 10.98 10.43 2.18
CA LEU A 46 10.75 9.03 2.55
C LEU A 46 9.65 8.87 3.61
N ARG A 47 9.14 9.96 4.16
CA ARG A 47 8.08 9.88 5.17
C ARG A 47 6.82 9.27 4.58
N PRO A 48 6.10 8.42 5.35
CA PRO A 48 4.90 7.79 4.86
C PRO A 48 3.73 8.76 4.72
N VAL A 49 2.75 8.33 3.94
CA VAL A 49 1.44 8.96 3.83
C VAL A 49 0.48 8.15 4.71
N LEU A 50 -0.20 8.83 5.63
CA LEU A 50 -1.28 8.23 6.42
C LEU A 50 -2.57 8.35 5.62
N VAL A 51 -3.20 7.21 5.36
CA VAL A 51 -4.50 7.09 4.71
C VAL A 51 -5.47 6.61 5.78
N ARG A 52 -6.32 7.51 6.28
CA ARG A 52 -7.24 7.16 7.35
C ARG A 52 -8.38 6.29 6.85
N GLN A 53 -8.95 5.50 7.78
CA GLN A 53 -10.11 4.69 7.52
C GLN A 53 -11.19 5.50 6.77
N GLY A 54 -11.71 4.92 5.70
CA GLY A 54 -12.79 5.52 4.92
C GLY A 54 -12.39 6.66 4.00
N SER A 55 -11.13 7.12 4.03
CA SER A 55 -10.73 8.31 3.27
C SER A 55 -10.71 8.12 1.76
N LEU A 56 -10.68 6.89 1.28
CA LEU A 56 -10.75 6.58 -0.15
C LEU A 56 -12.18 6.46 -0.68
N GLY A 57 -13.18 6.59 0.20
CA GLY A 57 -14.58 6.41 -0.14
C GLY A 57 -15.07 4.98 0.10
N ASN A 58 -16.40 4.81 0.20
CA ASN A 58 -17.04 3.49 0.42
C ASN A 58 -16.55 2.75 1.66
N GLY A 59 -16.14 3.49 2.71
CA GLY A 59 -15.60 2.88 3.93
C GLY A 59 -14.20 2.33 3.80
N LEU A 60 -13.49 2.62 2.71
CA LEU A 60 -12.14 2.12 2.44
C LEU A 60 -11.08 3.20 2.70
N PRO A 61 -9.90 2.82 3.18
CA PRO A 61 -9.55 1.50 3.69
C PRO A 61 -10.33 1.17 4.97
N GLU A 62 -10.41 -0.10 5.32
CA GLU A 62 -11.15 -0.55 6.50
C GLU A 62 -10.45 -0.16 7.81
N ARG A 63 -9.18 0.18 7.75
CA ARG A 63 -8.35 0.66 8.86
C ARG A 63 -7.42 1.75 8.37
N ASP A 64 -6.92 2.58 9.29
CA ASP A 64 -5.85 3.51 8.97
C ASP A 64 -4.64 2.74 8.46
N MET A 65 -4.05 3.21 7.37
CA MET A 65 -2.86 2.59 6.79
C MET A 65 -1.80 3.64 6.50
N MET A 66 -0.53 3.24 6.59
CA MET A 66 0.60 4.07 6.19
C MET A 66 1.28 3.44 4.98
N VAL A 67 1.51 4.25 3.97
CA VAL A 67 2.08 3.81 2.70
C VAL A 67 3.27 4.69 2.35
N SER A 68 4.19 4.15 1.54
CA SER A 68 5.23 4.99 0.96
C SER A 68 4.60 6.02 0.01
N PRO A 69 5.24 7.19 -0.16
CA PRO A 69 4.67 8.24 -1.02
C PRO A 69 4.40 7.81 -2.46
N GLN A 70 5.22 6.93 -2.98
CA GLN A 70 5.10 6.45 -4.37
C GLN A 70 4.23 5.21 -4.52
N HIS A 71 3.74 4.66 -3.41
CA HIS A 71 2.85 3.51 -3.46
C HIS A 71 1.51 3.89 -4.09
N ARG A 72 1.10 3.14 -5.10
CA ARG A 72 -0.12 3.46 -5.83
C ARG A 72 -1.32 2.69 -5.29
N MET A 73 -2.41 3.43 -5.11
CA MET A 73 -3.70 2.92 -4.68
C MET A 73 -4.66 2.95 -5.86
N LEU A 74 -5.49 1.93 -5.97
CA LEU A 74 -6.55 1.92 -6.98
C LEU A 74 -7.75 2.70 -6.47
N LEU A 75 -8.16 3.71 -7.21
CA LEU A 75 -9.36 4.48 -6.94
C LEU A 75 -10.41 4.18 -8.01
N THR A 76 -11.66 4.06 -7.59
CA THR A 76 -12.79 3.80 -8.49
C THR A 76 -13.99 4.64 -8.10
N GLY A 77 -14.90 4.84 -9.04
CA GLY A 77 -16.21 5.44 -8.81
C GLY A 77 -16.35 6.87 -9.30
N PRO A 78 -17.53 7.49 -9.06
CA PRO A 78 -17.84 8.82 -9.59
C PRO A 78 -16.89 9.92 -9.12
N ARG A 79 -16.45 9.86 -7.88
CA ARG A 79 -15.48 10.83 -7.34
C ARG A 79 -14.14 10.75 -8.05
N THR A 80 -13.69 9.53 -8.36
CA THR A 80 -12.46 9.30 -9.12
C THR A 80 -12.58 9.91 -10.51
N GLU A 81 -13.69 9.69 -11.18
CA GLU A 81 -13.97 10.26 -12.49
C GLU A 81 -13.96 11.80 -12.45
N LEU A 82 -14.58 12.37 -11.42
CA LEU A 82 -14.61 13.82 -11.24
C LEU A 82 -13.21 14.42 -11.03
N LEU A 83 -12.36 13.75 -10.24
CA LEU A 83 -11.05 14.27 -9.88
C LEU A 83 -9.97 13.97 -10.92
N PHE A 84 -10.05 12.85 -11.61
CA PHE A 84 -8.99 12.37 -12.49
C PHE A 84 -9.42 12.12 -13.94
N GLY A 85 -10.71 12.31 -14.25
CA GLY A 85 -11.25 12.08 -15.59
C GLY A 85 -11.38 10.61 -15.97
N GLU A 86 -11.11 9.70 -15.04
CA GLU A 86 -11.14 8.25 -15.24
C GLU A 86 -12.00 7.61 -14.17
N HIS A 87 -12.77 6.58 -14.53
CA HIS A 87 -13.59 5.85 -13.58
C HIS A 87 -12.75 4.98 -12.63
N GLU A 88 -11.58 4.54 -13.11
CA GLU A 88 -10.65 3.70 -12.38
C GLU A 88 -9.22 4.14 -12.68
N VAL A 89 -8.42 4.38 -11.63
CA VAL A 89 -7.06 4.87 -11.79
C VAL A 89 -6.16 4.43 -10.64
N LEU A 90 -4.90 4.11 -10.95
CA LEU A 90 -3.86 3.92 -9.97
C LEU A 90 -3.18 5.25 -9.69
N VAL A 91 -3.22 5.71 -8.44
CA VAL A 91 -2.70 7.01 -8.02
C VAL A 91 -1.68 6.83 -6.91
N ALA A 92 -0.50 7.42 -7.07
CA ALA A 92 0.50 7.43 -6.00
C ALA A 92 -0.04 8.17 -4.77
N ALA A 93 0.22 7.62 -3.59
CA ALA A 93 -0.30 8.16 -2.33
C ALA A 93 0.08 9.62 -2.12
N THR A 94 1.27 10.02 -2.56
CA THR A 94 1.70 11.42 -2.46
C THR A 94 0.77 12.39 -3.18
N HIS A 95 0.12 11.96 -4.25
CA HIS A 95 -0.84 12.79 -5.01
C HIS A 95 -2.22 12.85 -4.35
N LEU A 96 -2.46 12.03 -3.34
CA LEU A 96 -3.70 12.05 -2.57
C LEU A 96 -3.62 12.92 -1.32
N VAL A 97 -2.42 13.35 -0.96
CA VAL A 97 -2.20 14.23 0.20
C VAL A 97 -2.97 15.55 -0.01
N GLY A 98 -3.70 15.95 1.03
CA GLY A 98 -4.57 17.12 0.95
C GLY A 98 -6.06 16.78 0.84
N LEU A 99 -6.39 15.57 0.40
CA LEU A 99 -7.75 15.07 0.50
C LEU A 99 -8.07 14.78 1.98
N PRO A 100 -9.36 14.92 2.39
CA PRO A 100 -9.73 14.66 3.78
C PRO A 100 -9.28 13.27 4.26
N GLY A 101 -8.55 13.23 5.37
CA GLY A 101 -8.06 11.99 5.95
C GLY A 101 -6.75 11.47 5.37
N ILE A 102 -6.13 12.15 4.45
CA ILE A 102 -4.86 11.73 3.83
C ILE A 102 -3.80 12.80 4.02
N LYS A 103 -2.73 12.45 4.75
CA LYS A 103 -1.66 13.40 5.07
C LYS A 103 -0.31 12.72 5.21
N ARG A 104 0.76 13.50 5.05
CA ARG A 104 2.10 13.04 5.41
C ARG A 104 2.20 12.95 6.94
N THR A 105 2.95 11.96 7.41
CA THR A 105 3.14 11.76 8.84
C THR A 105 4.58 11.36 9.14
N THR A 106 5.01 11.52 10.39
CA THR A 106 6.35 11.15 10.84
C THR A 106 6.23 10.24 12.05
N PRO A 107 6.10 8.92 11.83
CA PRO A 107 6.13 7.96 12.94
C PRO A 107 7.53 7.86 13.53
N ARG A 108 7.64 7.25 14.72
CA ARG A 108 8.94 7.03 15.36
C ARG A 108 9.85 6.12 14.56
N GLY A 109 9.28 5.17 13.86
CA GLY A 109 9.96 4.27 12.97
C GLY A 109 8.95 3.58 12.08
N ILE A 110 9.41 3.10 10.93
CA ILE A 110 8.57 2.40 9.96
C ILE A 110 9.42 1.38 9.22
N SER A 111 8.80 0.28 8.81
CA SER A 111 9.42 -0.66 7.88
C SER A 111 8.59 -0.71 6.61
N TYR A 112 9.22 -0.38 5.50
CA TYR A 112 8.61 -0.58 4.19
C TYR A 112 8.81 -2.03 3.77
N ILE A 113 7.70 -2.69 3.41
CA ILE A 113 7.72 -4.09 3.01
C ILE A 113 7.37 -4.16 1.52
N HIS A 114 8.27 -4.79 0.76
CA HIS A 114 8.09 -5.03 -0.66
C HIS A 114 7.57 -6.44 -0.87
N ILE A 115 6.54 -6.58 -1.68
CA ILE A 115 6.02 -7.89 -2.09
C ILE A 115 6.13 -7.98 -3.60
N LEU A 116 6.85 -9.00 -4.08
CA LEU A 116 7.09 -9.22 -5.49
C LEU A 116 6.42 -10.50 -5.96
N PHE A 117 5.69 -10.41 -7.05
CA PHE A 117 5.12 -11.54 -7.78
C PHE A 117 5.87 -11.73 -9.11
N ASP A 118 5.52 -12.75 -9.88
CA ASP A 118 6.10 -12.98 -11.21
C ASP A 118 5.87 -11.80 -12.15
N GLN A 119 4.76 -11.12 -11.99
CA GLN A 119 4.41 -9.91 -12.73
C GLN A 119 3.78 -8.91 -11.77
N HIS A 120 3.61 -7.68 -12.23
CA HIS A 120 2.91 -6.66 -11.47
C HIS A 120 1.49 -7.10 -11.16
N GLU A 121 1.08 -6.96 -9.90
CA GLU A 121 -0.25 -7.33 -9.43
C GLU A 121 -0.89 -6.21 -8.64
N VAL A 122 -2.22 -6.22 -8.61
CA VAL A 122 -3.01 -5.39 -7.72
C VAL A 122 -3.59 -6.31 -6.65
N VAL A 123 -3.28 -6.02 -5.40
CA VAL A 123 -3.64 -6.85 -4.25
C VAL A 123 -4.52 -6.08 -3.27
N ARG A 124 -5.25 -6.81 -2.45
CA ARG A 124 -6.18 -6.21 -1.51
C ARG A 124 -5.54 -6.07 -0.14
N ALA A 125 -5.44 -4.82 0.34
CA ALA A 125 -4.92 -4.49 1.67
C ALA A 125 -5.94 -3.63 2.41
N ASP A 126 -6.38 -4.08 3.59
CA ASP A 126 -7.42 -3.41 4.39
C ASP A 126 -8.65 -3.04 3.56
N GLY A 127 -9.08 -3.97 2.71
CA GLY A 127 -10.23 -3.82 1.83
C GLY A 127 -9.98 -3.01 0.57
N ALA A 128 -8.89 -2.26 0.49
CA ALA A 128 -8.54 -1.43 -0.67
C ALA A 128 -7.59 -2.16 -1.62
N TRP A 129 -7.71 -1.88 -2.91
CA TRP A 129 -6.80 -2.42 -3.91
C TRP A 129 -5.55 -1.56 -3.99
N THR A 130 -4.39 -2.20 -3.92
CA THR A 130 -3.09 -1.55 -3.97
C THR A 130 -2.14 -2.29 -4.90
N GLU A 131 -1.13 -1.57 -5.37
CA GLU A 131 -0.13 -2.10 -6.28
C GLU A 131 0.95 -2.93 -5.54
N SER A 132 1.37 -4.05 -6.14
CA SER A 132 2.55 -4.77 -5.70
C SER A 132 3.83 -4.07 -6.15
N PHE A 133 4.98 -4.45 -5.56
CA PHE A 133 6.27 -3.96 -6.01
C PHE A 133 6.56 -4.43 -7.44
N GLN A 134 7.16 -3.55 -8.26
CA GLN A 134 7.56 -3.86 -9.62
C GLN A 134 9.05 -3.54 -9.81
N PRO A 135 9.89 -4.57 -10.07
CA PRO A 135 11.30 -4.33 -10.35
C PRO A 135 11.45 -3.48 -11.61
N GLY A 136 12.41 -2.54 -11.59
CA GLY A 136 12.62 -1.62 -12.70
C GLY A 136 11.75 -0.37 -12.66
N ALA A 137 10.68 -0.35 -11.87
CA ALA A 137 10.05 0.90 -11.48
C ALA A 137 11.01 1.67 -10.55
N ARG A 138 10.86 2.98 -10.49
CA ARG A 138 11.70 3.80 -9.62
C ARG A 138 11.67 3.26 -8.20
N SER A 139 12.82 3.29 -7.55
CA SER A 139 13.20 2.57 -6.33
C SER A 139 12.27 2.66 -5.11
N LEU A 140 11.25 3.49 -5.12
CA LEU A 140 10.30 3.64 -4.02
C LEU A 140 8.86 3.31 -4.43
N GLY A 141 8.63 2.91 -5.68
CA GLY A 141 7.32 2.48 -6.13
C GLY A 141 6.97 1.11 -5.57
N GLY A 142 5.72 0.90 -5.17
CA GLY A 142 5.25 -0.38 -4.71
C GLY A 142 5.68 -0.79 -3.32
N LEU A 143 6.20 0.14 -2.50
CA LEU A 143 6.55 -0.13 -1.12
C LEU A 143 5.32 -0.12 -0.22
N ILE A 144 5.13 -1.19 0.52
CA ILE A 144 4.09 -1.32 1.52
C ILE A 144 4.70 -1.08 2.89
N THR A 145 4.02 -0.32 3.73
CA THR A 145 4.57 0.04 5.04
C THR A 145 3.94 -0.73 6.17
N ARG A 146 4.75 -0.97 7.20
CA ARG A 146 4.32 -1.45 8.48
C ARG A 146 4.65 -0.40 9.53
N SER A 147 3.69 0.04 10.32
CA SER A 147 3.98 0.79 11.53
C SER A 147 4.17 -0.15 12.71
N ALA A 148 4.81 0.30 13.78
CA ALA A 148 5.10 -0.52 14.96
C ALA A 148 3.84 -1.10 15.64
N LYS A 149 2.66 -0.57 15.34
CA LYS A 149 1.41 -0.96 16.01
C LYS A 149 0.23 -1.23 15.06
N ARG A 150 0.39 -1.07 13.76
CA ARG A 150 -0.71 -1.22 12.79
C ARG A 150 -0.19 -1.85 11.53
N PHE A 151 -0.88 -2.87 11.05
CA PHE A 151 -0.44 -3.69 9.95
C PHE A 151 -1.52 -3.76 8.90
N TRP A 152 -1.12 -3.76 7.67
CA TRP A 152 -2.01 -4.10 6.59
C TRP A 152 -2.32 -5.57 6.63
N ARG A 153 -3.50 -5.88 6.17
CA ARG A 153 -3.92 -7.26 6.03
C ARG A 153 -4.19 -7.53 4.57
N PHE A 154 -3.60 -8.59 4.08
CA PHE A 154 -3.81 -9.06 2.72
C PHE A 154 -4.72 -10.27 2.74
N SER A 155 -5.54 -10.40 1.69
CA SER A 155 -6.37 -11.60 1.50
C SER A 155 -5.51 -12.73 0.93
N GLN A 156 -5.58 -13.88 1.57
CA GLN A 156 -4.94 -15.11 1.11
C GLN A 156 -5.96 -16.09 0.54
#